data_8df0cd08268afe254854d56fbd7b09fa
#
_entry.id   8df0cd08268afe254854d56fbd7b09fa
#
_cell.length_a   1.000
_cell.length_b   1.000
_cell.length_c   1.000
_cell.angle_alpha   90.00
_cell.angle_beta   90.00
_cell.angle_gamma   90.00
#
_symmetry.space_group_name_H-M   'P 1'
#
loop_
_entity.id
_entity.type
_entity.pdbx_description
1 polymer ?
#
loop_
_entity_poly.entity_id
_entity_poly.type
_entity_poly.pdbx_seq_one_letter_code
_entity_poly.pdbx_strand_id
1 'polypeptide(L)'
;MTREPNIVTDEKEVCLLYQELLKRWNKRRASEMTDLFTEDGNLVGFDGSQINGRSEARSVLSQIFANHQTAAYLGIVKEVRLLSPDVAILRAVAGMVPPGQTDINPEVNAVQTLVAVKQQNKWSIALFQNTPAAFHGRPELSERLTEELRQALRTSSNEID
;
A
#
# COMPACT_ATOMS: atom_id res chain seq x y z
N MET A 1 -33.63 11.69 3.49
CA MET A 1 -33.46 10.66 2.45
C MET A 1 -32.09 10.02 2.58
N THR A 2 -32.05 8.81 3.07
CA THR A 2 -30.79 8.07 3.21
C THR A 2 -30.33 7.62 1.83
N ARG A 3 -29.18 8.13 1.42
CA ARG A 3 -28.53 7.69 0.20
C ARG A 3 -27.98 6.30 0.43
N GLU A 4 -28.38 5.35 -0.39
CA GLU A 4 -27.74 4.04 -0.36
C GLU A 4 -26.26 4.20 -0.70
N PRO A 5 -25.37 3.48 0.00
CA PRO A 5 -23.94 3.57 -0.30
C PRO A 5 -23.69 3.13 -1.75
N ASN A 6 -22.99 3.95 -2.50
CA ASN A 6 -22.56 3.58 -3.84
C ASN A 6 -21.30 2.71 -3.72
N ILE A 7 -21.52 1.41 -3.60
CA ILE A 7 -20.45 0.41 -3.38
C ILE A 7 -19.35 0.53 -4.42
N VAL A 8 -19.69 0.71 -5.70
CA VAL A 8 -18.72 0.83 -6.78
C VAL A 8 -17.84 2.07 -6.60
N THR A 9 -18.45 3.20 -6.21
CA THR A 9 -17.69 4.42 -5.95
C THR A 9 -16.81 4.29 -4.72
N ASP A 10 -17.32 3.69 -3.65
CA ASP A 10 -16.54 3.48 -2.42
C ASP A 10 -15.35 2.54 -2.67
N GLU A 11 -15.56 1.44 -3.39
CA GLU A 11 -14.46 0.54 -3.74
C GLU A 11 -13.39 1.25 -4.55
N LYS A 12 -13.78 2.08 -5.50
CA LYS A 12 -12.86 2.86 -6.31
C LYS A 12 -12.07 3.88 -5.48
N GLU A 13 -12.75 4.54 -4.53
CA GLU A 13 -12.09 5.49 -3.64
C GLU A 13 -11.07 4.81 -2.72
N VAL A 14 -11.36 3.60 -2.25
CA VAL A 14 -10.43 2.82 -1.44
C VAL A 14 -9.23 2.38 -2.28
N CYS A 15 -9.45 1.99 -3.55
CA CYS A 15 -8.34 1.72 -4.48
C CYS A 15 -7.45 2.95 -4.65
N LEU A 16 -8.05 4.12 -4.83
CA LEU A 16 -7.30 5.37 -5.00
C LEU A 16 -6.52 5.72 -3.73
N LEU A 17 -7.08 5.44 -2.56
CA LEU A 17 -6.40 5.65 -1.28
C LEU A 17 -5.12 4.82 -1.20
N TYR A 18 -5.19 3.54 -1.60
CA TYR A 18 -4.02 2.66 -1.63
C TYR A 18 -2.97 3.16 -2.64
N GLN A 19 -3.41 3.53 -3.84
CA GLN A 19 -2.50 4.04 -4.87
C GLN A 19 -1.81 5.32 -4.41
N GLU A 20 -2.55 6.18 -3.74
CA GLU A 20 -2.00 7.42 -3.19
C GLU A 20 -0.99 7.15 -2.08
N LEU A 21 -1.23 6.14 -1.25
CA LEU A 21 -0.29 5.72 -0.21
C LEU A 21 1.07 5.34 -0.83
N LEU A 22 1.06 4.48 -1.85
CA LEU A 22 2.30 4.07 -2.52
C LEU A 22 2.98 5.23 -3.22
N LYS A 23 2.21 6.10 -3.85
CA LYS A 23 2.73 7.27 -4.55
C LYS A 23 3.45 8.22 -3.59
N ARG A 24 2.89 8.46 -2.42
CA ARG A 24 3.49 9.35 -1.42
C ARG A 24 4.74 8.73 -0.79
N TRP A 25 4.75 7.41 -0.59
CA TRP A 25 5.97 6.70 -0.22
C TRP A 25 7.06 6.90 -1.30
N ASN A 26 6.69 6.68 -2.57
CA ASN A 26 7.65 6.78 -3.67
C ASN A 26 8.23 8.19 -3.81
N LYS A 27 7.46 9.21 -3.45
CA LYS A 27 7.91 10.60 -3.43
C LYS A 27 8.61 10.98 -2.13
N ARG A 28 8.68 10.06 -1.17
CA ARG A 28 9.34 10.28 0.13
C ARG A 28 8.75 11.45 0.91
N ARG A 29 7.43 11.54 0.93
CA ARG A 29 6.71 12.62 1.60
C ARG A 29 6.00 12.10 2.84
N ALA A 30 6.74 12.03 3.96
CA ALA A 30 6.27 11.43 5.20
C ALA A 30 4.97 12.06 5.71
N SER A 31 4.90 13.41 5.78
CA SER A 31 3.70 14.09 6.25
C SER A 31 2.49 13.81 5.38
N GLU A 32 2.65 13.93 4.05
CA GLU A 32 1.55 13.69 3.12
C GLU A 32 1.08 12.24 3.18
N MET A 33 2.03 11.29 3.33
CA MET A 33 1.70 9.88 3.44
C MET A 33 0.88 9.59 4.70
N THR A 34 1.31 10.13 5.85
CA THR A 34 0.63 9.88 7.11
C THR A 34 -0.69 10.62 7.23
N ASP A 35 -0.91 11.68 6.45
CA ASP A 35 -2.21 12.35 6.38
C ASP A 35 -3.32 11.45 5.83
N LEU A 36 -2.96 10.37 5.16
CA LEU A 36 -3.94 9.38 4.68
C LEU A 36 -4.47 8.48 5.80
N PHE A 37 -3.81 8.46 6.95
CA PHE A 37 -4.17 7.59 8.08
C PHE A 37 -5.13 8.31 9.04
N THR A 38 -5.91 7.50 9.76
CA THR A 38 -6.62 8.01 10.93
C THR A 38 -5.59 8.40 12.00
N GLU A 39 -6.02 9.22 12.96
CA GLU A 39 -5.12 9.68 14.03
C GLU A 39 -4.50 8.51 14.78
N ASP A 40 -5.25 7.45 15.03
CA ASP A 40 -4.82 6.24 15.73
C ASP A 40 -4.43 5.09 14.78
N GLY A 41 -4.28 5.37 13.49
CA GLY A 41 -3.96 4.34 12.49
C GLY A 41 -2.66 3.61 12.75
N ASN A 42 -2.61 2.37 12.33
CA ASN A 42 -1.45 1.50 12.55
C ASN A 42 -0.76 1.19 11.23
N LEU A 43 0.56 1.06 11.28
CA LEU A 43 1.36 0.63 10.15
C LEU A 43 2.27 -0.51 10.61
N VAL A 44 2.22 -1.64 9.91
CA VAL A 44 3.12 -2.77 10.15
C VAL A 44 4.05 -2.88 8.95
N GLY A 45 5.34 -2.71 9.19
CA GLY A 45 6.37 -2.77 8.15
C GLY A 45 6.69 -4.18 7.71
N PHE A 46 7.42 -4.28 6.60
CA PHE A 46 7.83 -5.55 6.01
C PHE A 46 8.62 -6.45 6.99
N ASP A 47 9.38 -5.85 7.90
CA ASP A 47 10.17 -6.57 8.90
C ASP A 47 9.38 -6.88 10.18
N GLY A 48 8.10 -6.53 10.23
CA GLY A 48 7.27 -6.72 11.42
C GLY A 48 7.26 -5.54 12.38
N SER A 49 7.99 -4.47 12.09
CA SER A 49 7.99 -3.27 12.93
C SER A 49 6.59 -2.67 13.00
N GLN A 50 6.14 -2.35 14.21
CA GLN A 50 4.82 -1.80 14.44
C GLN A 50 4.91 -0.33 14.79
N ILE A 51 4.14 0.47 14.07
CA ILE A 51 4.07 1.91 14.26
C ILE A 51 2.63 2.24 14.59
N ASN A 52 2.41 2.88 15.73
CA ASN A 52 1.08 3.10 16.27
C ASN A 52 0.77 4.58 16.34
N GLY A 53 -0.16 5.02 15.49
CA GLY A 53 -0.62 6.39 15.44
C GLY A 53 0.06 7.21 14.36
N ARG A 54 -0.70 8.18 13.85
CA ARG A 54 -0.25 9.08 12.77
C ARG A 54 1.02 9.86 13.16
N SER A 55 1.08 10.32 14.39
CA SER A 55 2.21 11.13 14.87
C SER A 55 3.50 10.32 14.90
N GLU A 56 3.43 9.09 15.43
CA GLU A 56 4.58 8.18 15.45
C GLU A 56 5.00 7.81 14.04
N ALA A 57 4.02 7.53 13.17
CA ALA A 57 4.30 7.18 11.77
C ALA A 57 5.03 8.33 11.05
N ARG A 58 4.60 9.56 11.27
CA ARG A 58 5.25 10.73 10.67
C ARG A 58 6.71 10.84 11.11
N SER A 59 6.96 10.65 12.40
CA SER A 59 8.31 10.71 12.95
C SER A 59 9.21 9.61 12.39
N VAL A 60 8.74 8.37 12.39
CA VAL A 60 9.49 7.22 11.91
C VAL A 60 9.79 7.33 10.41
N LEU A 61 8.77 7.65 9.61
CA LEU A 61 8.93 7.76 8.16
C LEU A 61 9.83 8.92 7.77
N SER A 62 9.74 10.04 8.50
CA SER A 62 10.64 11.18 8.26
C SER A 62 12.10 10.78 8.46
N GLN A 63 12.39 9.99 9.49
CA GLN A 63 13.74 9.50 9.76
C GLN A 63 14.19 8.52 8.68
N ILE A 64 13.31 7.62 8.25
CA ILE A 64 13.62 6.65 7.20
C ILE A 64 14.00 7.37 5.91
N PHE A 65 13.19 8.33 5.49
CA PHE A 65 13.44 9.06 4.25
C PHE A 65 14.66 9.99 4.34
N ALA A 66 14.99 10.48 5.54
CA ALA A 66 16.17 11.31 5.74
C ALA A 66 17.47 10.52 5.72
N ASN A 67 17.43 9.26 6.17
CA ASN A 67 18.64 8.46 6.39
C ASN A 67 18.86 7.36 5.35
N HIS A 68 17.84 7.03 4.53
CA HIS A 68 17.91 5.93 3.58
C HIS A 68 17.36 6.35 2.23
N GLN A 69 17.97 5.80 1.18
CA GLN A 69 17.41 5.88 -0.17
C GLN A 69 16.45 4.70 -0.32
N THR A 70 15.16 4.97 -0.19
CA THR A 70 14.15 3.91 -0.21
C THR A 70 13.82 3.46 -1.63
N ALA A 71 13.49 2.18 -1.78
CA ALA A 71 13.00 1.62 -3.03
C ALA A 71 11.57 2.10 -3.30
N ALA A 72 11.20 2.14 -4.57
CA ALA A 72 9.85 2.52 -4.98
C ALA A 72 8.93 1.31 -4.98
N TYR A 73 7.71 1.47 -4.52
CA TYR A 73 6.68 0.43 -4.54
C TYR A 73 5.95 0.38 -5.87
N LEU A 74 5.61 -0.83 -6.28
CA LEU A 74 4.61 -1.12 -7.30
C LEU A 74 3.59 -2.06 -6.66
N GLY A 75 2.30 -1.74 -6.76
CA GLY A 75 1.25 -2.55 -6.16
C GLY A 75 0.19 -2.97 -7.17
N ILE A 76 -0.39 -4.15 -6.94
CA ILE A 76 -1.52 -4.67 -7.70
C ILE A 76 -2.64 -4.97 -6.74
N VAL A 77 -3.76 -4.26 -6.87
CA VAL A 77 -4.93 -4.50 -6.02
C VAL A 77 -5.60 -5.80 -6.47
N LYS A 78 -5.80 -6.73 -5.54
CA LYS A 78 -6.45 -8.01 -5.80
C LYS A 78 -7.92 -7.99 -5.42
N GLU A 79 -8.29 -7.25 -4.38
CA GLU A 79 -9.66 -7.23 -3.88
C GLU A 79 -9.90 -5.96 -3.07
N VAL A 80 -11.07 -5.38 -3.25
CA VAL A 80 -11.62 -4.40 -2.30
C VAL A 80 -12.99 -4.92 -1.87
N ARG A 81 -13.22 -4.99 -0.57
CA ARG A 81 -14.47 -5.50 -0.03
C ARG A 81 -14.97 -4.60 1.09
N LEU A 82 -16.20 -4.13 0.95
CA LEU A 82 -16.86 -3.38 2.02
C LEU A 82 -17.38 -4.36 3.08
N LEU A 83 -17.01 -4.13 4.32
CA LEU A 83 -17.52 -4.90 5.47
C LEU A 83 -18.77 -4.24 6.05
N SER A 84 -18.90 -2.95 5.84
CA SER A 84 -20.05 -2.13 6.20
C SER A 84 -20.00 -0.90 5.29
N PRO A 85 -20.98 -0.01 5.30
CA PRO A 85 -20.92 1.22 4.51
C PRO A 85 -19.70 2.09 4.80
N ASP A 86 -19.10 1.94 5.98
CA ASP A 86 -18.02 2.80 6.45
C ASP A 86 -16.70 2.07 6.71
N VAL A 87 -16.61 0.77 6.39
CA VAL A 87 -15.37 -0.01 6.61
C VAL A 87 -15.10 -0.90 5.40
N ALA A 88 -13.87 -0.85 4.91
CA ALA A 88 -13.45 -1.66 3.77
C ALA A 88 -12.10 -2.33 4.04
N ILE A 89 -11.91 -3.49 3.42
CA ILE A 89 -10.62 -4.16 3.37
C ILE A 89 -10.14 -4.15 1.92
N LEU A 90 -8.89 -3.74 1.71
CA LEU A 90 -8.21 -3.86 0.44
C LEU A 90 -7.07 -4.85 0.60
N ARG A 91 -6.93 -5.77 -0.36
CA ARG A 91 -5.83 -6.73 -0.42
C ARG A 91 -5.06 -6.51 -1.71
N ALA A 92 -3.73 -6.51 -1.60
CA ALA A 92 -2.86 -6.24 -2.73
C ALA A 92 -1.60 -7.09 -2.64
N VAL A 93 -0.91 -7.22 -3.76
CA VAL A 93 0.47 -7.72 -3.80
C VAL A 93 1.36 -6.57 -4.26
N ALA A 94 2.60 -6.57 -3.81
CA ALA A 94 3.49 -5.46 -4.10
C ALA A 94 4.93 -5.94 -4.30
N GLY A 95 5.66 -5.17 -5.07
CA GLY A 95 7.10 -5.34 -5.26
C GLY A 95 7.79 -3.99 -5.11
N MET A 96 9.11 -4.02 -5.03
CA MET A 96 9.89 -2.80 -4.93
C MET A 96 10.97 -2.77 -5.99
N VAL A 97 11.18 -1.59 -6.56
CA VAL A 97 12.27 -1.29 -7.49
C VAL A 97 13.35 -0.55 -6.71
N PRO A 98 14.53 -1.16 -6.52
CA PRO A 98 15.62 -0.49 -5.79
C PRO A 98 16.05 0.81 -6.47
N PRO A 99 16.61 1.76 -5.71
CA PRO A 99 17.08 3.03 -6.28
C PRO A 99 18.08 2.80 -7.43
N GLY A 100 17.87 3.51 -8.52
CA GLY A 100 18.76 3.42 -9.70
C GLY A 100 18.56 2.17 -10.55
N GLN A 101 17.61 1.32 -10.22
CA GLN A 101 17.33 0.10 -10.99
C GLN A 101 15.99 0.22 -11.72
N THR A 102 15.77 -0.69 -12.67
CA THR A 102 14.55 -0.69 -13.50
C THR A 102 13.71 -1.95 -13.33
N ASP A 103 14.16 -2.89 -12.49
CA ASP A 103 13.46 -4.14 -12.21
C ASP A 103 13.17 -4.27 -10.73
N ILE A 104 12.17 -5.06 -10.40
CA ILE A 104 11.84 -5.35 -9.00
C ILE A 104 12.86 -6.28 -8.38
N ASN A 105 13.02 -6.16 -7.06
CA ASN A 105 13.80 -7.10 -6.27
C ASN A 105 12.85 -8.19 -5.74
N PRO A 106 12.91 -9.44 -6.27
CA PRO A 106 11.95 -10.49 -5.87
C PRO A 106 12.01 -10.87 -4.39
N GLU A 107 13.14 -10.59 -3.73
CA GLU A 107 13.32 -10.96 -2.33
C GLU A 107 12.44 -10.13 -1.38
N VAL A 108 11.94 -8.99 -1.85
CA VAL A 108 11.09 -8.12 -1.05
C VAL A 108 9.65 -8.02 -1.57
N ASN A 109 9.23 -9.01 -2.36
CA ASN A 109 7.82 -9.12 -2.74
C ASN A 109 6.97 -9.27 -1.49
N ALA A 110 5.80 -8.66 -1.51
CA ALA A 110 4.96 -8.54 -0.33
C ALA A 110 3.48 -8.77 -0.64
N VAL A 111 2.77 -9.18 0.39
CA VAL A 111 1.31 -9.13 0.43
C VAL A 111 0.95 -7.96 1.34
N GLN A 112 0.02 -7.13 0.90
CA GLN A 112 -0.37 -5.93 1.65
C GLN A 112 -1.86 -5.94 1.95
N THR A 113 -2.21 -5.56 3.17
CA THR A 113 -3.58 -5.42 3.61
C THR A 113 -3.79 -3.99 4.11
N LEU A 114 -4.87 -3.38 3.67
CA LEU A 114 -5.26 -2.04 4.09
C LEU A 114 -6.69 -2.10 4.61
N VAL A 115 -6.89 -1.62 5.85
CA VAL A 115 -8.22 -1.44 6.39
C VAL A 115 -8.54 0.06 6.31
N ALA A 116 -9.59 0.39 5.58
CA ALA A 116 -10.03 1.76 5.41
C ALA A 116 -11.33 2.01 6.18
N VAL A 117 -11.45 3.20 6.75
CA VAL A 117 -12.67 3.63 7.43
C VAL A 117 -13.11 4.96 6.84
N LYS A 118 -14.43 5.12 6.72
CA LYS A 118 -15.03 6.33 6.18
C LYS A 118 -15.59 7.15 7.34
N GLN A 119 -15.06 8.35 7.48
CA GLN A 119 -15.49 9.30 8.51
C GLN A 119 -15.71 10.65 7.83
N GLN A 120 -16.85 11.27 8.04
CA GLN A 120 -17.20 12.56 7.44
C GLN A 120 -17.04 12.52 5.92
N ASN A 121 -17.54 11.47 5.28
CA ASN A 121 -17.49 11.22 3.84
C ASN A 121 -16.07 11.08 3.27
N LYS A 122 -15.08 10.83 4.11
CA LYS A 122 -13.69 10.69 3.68
C LYS A 122 -13.15 9.33 4.12
N TRP A 123 -12.56 8.58 3.18
CA TRP A 123 -11.86 7.33 3.48
C TRP A 123 -10.46 7.63 4.00
N SER A 124 -10.10 6.97 5.09
CA SER A 124 -8.77 7.07 5.71
C SER A 124 -8.29 5.67 6.08
N ILE A 125 -6.96 5.53 6.26
CA ILE A 125 -6.35 4.24 6.57
C ILE A 125 -6.34 4.03 8.08
N ALA A 126 -6.99 2.95 8.54
CA ALA A 126 -6.94 2.54 9.94
C ALA A 126 -5.80 1.58 10.21
N LEU A 127 -5.46 0.74 9.23
CA LEU A 127 -4.34 -0.21 9.31
C LEU A 127 -3.76 -0.41 7.93
N PHE A 128 -2.45 -0.35 7.83
CA PHE A 128 -1.71 -0.80 6.65
C PHE A 128 -0.67 -1.81 7.09
N GLN A 129 -0.74 -3.03 6.56
CA GLN A 129 0.14 -4.11 6.96
C GLN A 129 0.84 -4.72 5.77
N ASN A 130 2.17 -4.78 5.85
CA ASN A 130 3.04 -5.45 4.91
C ASN A 130 3.41 -6.84 5.44
N THR A 131 3.44 -7.83 4.54
CA THR A 131 3.85 -9.18 4.89
C THR A 131 4.77 -9.70 3.79
N PRO A 132 5.98 -10.21 4.13
CA PRO A 132 6.83 -10.84 3.13
C PRO A 132 6.10 -11.99 2.42
N ALA A 133 6.11 -12.00 1.08
CA ALA A 133 5.55 -13.10 0.29
C ALA A 133 6.64 -14.16 0.11
N ALA A 134 6.90 -14.92 1.15
CA ALA A 134 8.05 -15.82 1.22
C ALA A 134 7.81 -17.17 0.52
N PHE A 135 6.56 -17.64 0.48
CA PHE A 135 6.18 -18.91 -0.16
C PHE A 135 7.14 -20.07 0.13
N HIS A 136 7.41 -20.34 1.41
CA HIS A 136 8.37 -21.35 1.84
C HIS A 136 8.18 -22.69 1.12
N GLY A 137 9.26 -23.18 0.47
CA GLY A 137 9.26 -24.46 -0.23
C GLY A 137 8.48 -24.47 -1.54
N ARG A 138 8.04 -23.31 -2.04
CA ARG A 138 7.25 -23.22 -3.28
C ARG A 138 7.80 -22.13 -4.20
N PRO A 139 8.99 -22.35 -4.79
CA PRO A 139 9.63 -21.33 -5.64
C PRO A 139 8.79 -20.95 -6.86
N GLU A 140 7.95 -21.85 -7.36
CA GLU A 140 7.07 -21.58 -8.49
C GLU A 140 6.06 -20.48 -8.19
N LEU A 141 5.62 -20.35 -6.94
CA LEU A 141 4.70 -19.28 -6.54
C LEU A 141 5.43 -17.93 -6.46
N SER A 142 6.68 -17.94 -5.98
CA SER A 142 7.51 -16.75 -5.95
C SER A 142 7.79 -16.23 -7.36
N GLU A 143 8.11 -17.13 -8.28
CA GLU A 143 8.35 -16.78 -9.68
C GLU A 143 7.10 -16.23 -10.35
N ARG A 144 5.95 -16.81 -10.07
CA ARG A 144 4.66 -16.38 -10.63
C ARG A 144 4.33 -14.96 -10.16
N LEU A 145 4.50 -14.69 -8.87
CA LEU A 145 4.24 -13.35 -8.32
C LEU A 145 5.21 -12.34 -8.92
N THR A 146 6.50 -12.69 -9.00
CA THR A 146 7.51 -11.83 -9.58
C THR A 146 7.17 -11.46 -11.02
N GLU A 147 6.75 -12.44 -11.83
CA GLU A 147 6.39 -12.18 -13.22
C GLU A 147 5.14 -11.29 -13.33
N GLU A 148 4.16 -11.51 -12.46
CA GLU A 148 2.97 -10.66 -12.41
C GLU A 148 3.34 -9.20 -12.10
N LEU A 149 4.22 -9.00 -11.14
CA LEU A 149 4.69 -7.66 -10.76
C LEU A 149 5.50 -7.02 -11.88
N ARG A 150 6.36 -7.79 -12.54
CA ARG A 150 7.14 -7.29 -13.69
C ARG A 150 6.23 -6.86 -14.83
N GLN A 151 5.18 -7.62 -15.09
CA GLN A 151 4.22 -7.29 -16.14
C GLN A 151 3.51 -5.97 -15.80
N ALA A 152 3.10 -5.78 -14.56
CA ALA A 152 2.48 -4.54 -14.12
C ALA A 152 3.45 -3.36 -14.19
N LEU A 153 4.72 -3.58 -13.86
CA LEU A 153 5.75 -2.56 -13.95
C LEU A 153 5.95 -2.08 -15.40
N ARG A 154 5.98 -3.01 -16.36
CA ARG A 154 6.10 -2.68 -17.78
C ARG A 154 4.92 -1.86 -18.27
N THR A 155 3.71 -2.25 -17.88
CA THR A 155 2.48 -1.53 -18.25
C THR A 155 2.47 -0.12 -17.66
N SER A 156 2.85 0.00 -16.39
CA SER A 156 2.94 1.28 -15.68
C SER A 156 3.94 2.23 -16.34
N SER A 157 5.10 1.71 -16.75
CA SER A 157 6.15 2.51 -17.41
C SER A 157 5.67 3.05 -18.77
N ASN A 158 4.80 2.32 -19.46
CA ASN A 158 4.25 2.72 -20.74
C ASN A 158 3.13 3.76 -20.60
N GLU A 159 2.54 3.89 -19.43
CA GLU A 159 1.47 4.86 -19.16
C GLU A 159 1.98 6.20 -18.65
N ILE A 160 3.26 6.27 -18.27
CA ILE A 160 3.90 7.49 -17.77
C ILE A 160 4.53 8.23 -18.95
N ASP A 161 3.72 8.95 -19.68
CA ASP A 161 4.21 9.91 -20.67
C ASP A 161 3.63 11.27 -20.35
#